data_cd95459b2d99381bc5f712283fadad32
#
_entry.id   cd95459b2d99381bc5f712283fadad32
#
_cell.length_a   1.000
_cell.length_b   1.000
_cell.length_c   1.000
_cell.angle_alpha   90.00
_cell.angle_beta   90.00
_cell.angle_gamma   90.00
#
_symmetry.space_group_name_H-M   'P 1'
#
loop_
_entity.id
_entity.type
_entity.pdbx_description
1 polymer ?
#
loop_
_entity_poly.entity_id
_entity_poly.type
_entity_poly.pdbx_seq_one_letter_code
_entity_poly.pdbx_strand_id
1 'polypeptide(L)'
;MIRPESRQFLKICNRSGLRLSYRLRAFSLVELLVVVIILSLILLIAVPRLDSLTPRTRLQAAARELAVTIRQAREQAILTSTHTGLRFDIHRGEYWIVLGKPDEGTNSFFIESSTGLQELGRERLTRRRLPRGVRFVDLEFSRDAIFPSGLVGLEITPMGVFSSCSMHLVNEDDSEVTLRVNGLVGTFNYYDGYQPLDVFEPTLTPK
;
A
#
# COMPACT_ATOMS: atom_id res chain seq x y z
N MET A 1 -39.85 -51.97 70.30
CA MET A 1 -40.45 -50.96 71.16
C MET A 1 -40.37 -49.62 70.42
N ILE A 2 -41.55 -49.00 70.19
CA ILE A 2 -41.81 -47.60 69.87
C ILE A 2 -41.49 -47.21 68.41
N ARG A 3 -42.41 -47.27 67.56
CA ARG A 3 -43.47 -46.40 67.05
C ARG A 3 -43.01 -45.27 66.09
N PRO A 4 -43.78 -45.02 65.05
CA PRO A 4 -43.51 -44.22 63.86
C PRO A 4 -44.13 -42.83 64.03
N GLU A 5 -43.64 -41.94 63.20
CA GLU A 5 -44.32 -40.68 62.77
C GLU A 5 -43.25 -39.96 61.95
N SER A 6 -43.53 -39.43 60.82
CA SER A 6 -44.72 -38.82 60.25
C SER A 6 -44.61 -38.64 58.77
N ARG A 7 -45.53 -39.24 58.08
CA ARG A 7 -45.94 -38.78 56.78
C ARG A 7 -46.54 -37.38 56.93
N GLN A 8 -45.92 -36.42 56.35
CA GLN A 8 -46.55 -35.17 55.89
C GLN A 8 -45.48 -34.15 55.68
N PHE A 9 -45.02 -34.04 54.45
CA PHE A 9 -44.54 -32.78 53.85
C PHE A 9 -44.23 -33.02 52.34
N LEU A 10 -45.17 -33.67 51.64
CA LEU A 10 -45.14 -33.79 50.18
C LEU A 10 -46.45 -33.27 49.63
N LYS A 11 -46.64 -31.96 49.78
CA LYS A 11 -47.67 -31.23 49.01
C LYS A 11 -47.47 -29.76 49.26
N ILE A 12 -46.61 -29.13 48.43
CA ILE A 12 -46.65 -27.71 48.07
C ILE A 12 -45.39 -27.48 47.22
N CYS A 13 -45.52 -27.66 45.94
CA CYS A 13 -44.80 -26.92 44.88
C CYS A 13 -45.13 -27.51 43.53
N ASN A 14 -46.40 -27.55 43.22
CA ASN A 14 -46.84 -27.73 41.86
C ASN A 14 -47.75 -26.55 41.52
N ARG A 15 -47.19 -25.42 41.20
CA ARG A 15 -47.86 -24.30 40.49
C ARG A 15 -46.87 -23.21 40.18
N SER A 16 -46.32 -23.31 39.03
CA SER A 16 -46.12 -22.18 38.09
C SER A 16 -45.27 -22.67 36.93
N GLY A 17 -45.81 -23.56 36.15
CA GLY A 17 -45.32 -23.83 34.80
C GLY A 17 -45.59 -22.60 33.94
N LEU A 18 -44.76 -21.58 34.03
CA LEU A 18 -44.63 -20.56 33.02
C LEU A 18 -44.07 -21.26 31.77
N ARG A 19 -44.95 -21.89 30.98
CA ARG A 19 -44.62 -22.24 29.62
C ARG A 19 -44.47 -20.93 28.87
N LEU A 20 -43.23 -20.42 28.78
CA LEU A 20 -42.86 -19.50 27.74
C LEU A 20 -42.95 -20.26 26.42
N SER A 21 -44.15 -20.24 25.85
CA SER A 21 -44.31 -20.66 24.44
C SER A 21 -43.65 -19.61 23.57
N TYR A 22 -42.34 -19.79 23.33
CA TYR A 22 -41.68 -19.11 22.21
C TYR A 22 -42.42 -19.57 20.96
N ARG A 23 -43.31 -18.74 20.47
CA ARG A 23 -43.79 -18.86 19.10
C ARG A 23 -42.61 -18.66 18.17
N LEU A 24 -41.97 -19.74 17.81
CA LEU A 24 -41.06 -19.75 16.65
C LEU A 24 -41.92 -19.34 15.46
N ARG A 25 -41.91 -18.06 15.14
CA ARG A 25 -42.51 -17.59 13.88
C ARG A 25 -41.70 -18.27 12.78
N ALA A 26 -42.31 -19.25 12.12
CA ALA A 26 -41.71 -19.81 10.92
C ALA A 26 -41.62 -18.69 9.90
N PHE A 27 -40.45 -18.45 9.38
CA PHE A 27 -40.20 -17.45 8.33
C PHE A 27 -41.00 -17.89 7.09
N SER A 28 -41.80 -17.00 6.56
CA SER A 28 -42.52 -17.25 5.31
C SER A 28 -41.50 -17.26 4.16
N LEU A 29 -41.69 -18.19 3.19
CA LEU A 29 -40.88 -18.23 1.98
C LEU A 29 -40.90 -16.88 1.23
N VAL A 30 -42.04 -16.18 1.28
CA VAL A 30 -42.21 -14.85 0.71
C VAL A 30 -41.32 -13.80 1.41
N GLU A 31 -41.25 -13.88 2.75
CA GLU A 31 -40.40 -12.95 3.53
C GLU A 31 -38.92 -13.12 3.22
N LEU A 32 -38.46 -14.38 3.05
CA LEU A 32 -37.08 -14.67 2.63
C LEU A 32 -36.82 -14.16 1.21
N LEU A 33 -37.79 -14.32 0.29
CA LEU A 33 -37.66 -13.81 -1.07
C LEU A 33 -37.57 -12.30 -1.11
N VAL A 34 -38.38 -11.59 -0.32
CA VAL A 34 -38.33 -10.12 -0.21
C VAL A 34 -36.97 -9.64 0.35
N VAL A 35 -36.46 -10.32 1.37
CA VAL A 35 -35.14 -9.99 1.94
C VAL A 35 -34.03 -10.16 0.91
N VAL A 36 -34.04 -11.25 0.15
CA VAL A 36 -33.04 -11.48 -0.92
C VAL A 36 -33.12 -10.43 -2.01
N ILE A 37 -34.34 -10.02 -2.41
CA ILE A 37 -34.50 -8.93 -3.39
C ILE A 37 -33.94 -7.62 -2.86
N ILE A 38 -34.25 -7.25 -1.62
CA ILE A 38 -33.73 -6.01 -0.99
C ILE A 38 -32.21 -6.06 -0.89
N LEU A 39 -31.63 -7.18 -0.43
CA LEU A 39 -30.17 -7.34 -0.36
C LEU A 39 -29.52 -7.26 -1.75
N SER A 40 -30.13 -7.84 -2.78
CA SER A 40 -29.64 -7.75 -4.16
C SER A 40 -29.66 -6.32 -4.68
N LEU A 41 -30.68 -5.54 -4.37
CA LEU A 41 -30.77 -4.12 -4.74
C LEU A 41 -29.70 -3.29 -4.01
N ILE A 42 -29.46 -3.55 -2.71
CA ILE A 42 -28.42 -2.89 -1.93
C ILE A 42 -27.04 -3.22 -2.50
N LEU A 43 -26.76 -4.49 -2.81
CA LEU A 43 -25.50 -4.92 -3.42
C LEU A 43 -25.29 -4.29 -4.80
N LEU A 44 -26.32 -4.17 -5.63
CA LEU A 44 -26.24 -3.54 -6.95
C LEU A 44 -25.80 -2.07 -6.86
N ILE A 45 -26.20 -1.35 -5.81
CA ILE A 45 -25.81 0.04 -5.58
C ILE A 45 -24.45 0.16 -4.86
N ALA A 46 -24.13 -0.81 -4.00
CA ALA A 46 -22.91 -0.77 -3.17
C ALA A 46 -21.64 -1.18 -3.96
N VAL A 47 -21.75 -2.20 -4.83
CA VAL A 47 -20.61 -2.75 -5.57
C VAL A 47 -19.91 -1.72 -6.46
N PRO A 48 -20.58 -0.88 -7.28
CA PRO A 48 -19.89 0.09 -8.13
C PRO A 48 -19.21 1.22 -7.34
N ARG A 49 -19.59 1.46 -6.08
CA ARG A 49 -18.94 2.49 -5.25
C ARG A 49 -17.59 2.06 -4.67
N LEU A 50 -17.29 0.78 -4.66
CA LEU A 50 -15.99 0.26 -4.22
C LEU A 50 -14.90 0.47 -5.28
N ASP A 51 -15.25 0.55 -6.56
CA ASP A 51 -14.31 0.84 -7.66
C ASP A 51 -14.01 2.34 -7.85
N SER A 52 -14.78 3.22 -7.24
CA SER A 52 -14.58 4.68 -7.31
C SER A 52 -13.70 5.18 -6.18
N LEU A 53 -12.52 4.58 -5.98
CA LEU A 53 -11.44 5.35 -5.39
C LEU A 53 -11.24 6.55 -6.31
N THR A 54 -11.48 7.76 -5.79
CA THR A 54 -11.29 8.96 -6.58
C THR A 54 -9.88 8.93 -7.17
N PRO A 55 -9.66 9.44 -8.40
CA PRO A 55 -8.33 9.44 -9.03
C PRO A 55 -7.24 9.99 -8.10
N ARG A 56 -7.58 10.96 -7.26
CA ARG A 56 -6.70 11.52 -6.24
C ARG A 56 -6.30 10.50 -5.14
N THR A 57 -7.22 9.66 -4.68
CA THR A 57 -6.88 8.63 -3.66
C THR A 57 -6.01 7.53 -4.24
N ARG A 58 -6.20 7.17 -5.52
CA ARG A 58 -5.32 6.23 -6.24
C ARG A 58 -3.91 6.79 -6.38
N LEU A 59 -3.77 8.07 -6.68
CA LEU A 59 -2.50 8.77 -6.79
C LEU A 59 -1.74 8.78 -5.46
N GLN A 60 -2.41 9.14 -4.37
CA GLN A 60 -1.82 9.11 -3.03
C GLN A 60 -1.47 7.68 -2.58
N ALA A 61 -2.29 6.69 -2.91
CA ALA A 61 -2.00 5.28 -2.62
C ALA A 61 -0.76 4.80 -3.38
N ALA A 62 -0.62 5.18 -4.66
CA ALA A 62 0.55 4.87 -5.47
C ALA A 62 1.84 5.46 -4.87
N ALA A 63 1.81 6.73 -4.46
CA ALA A 63 2.95 7.37 -3.81
C ALA A 63 3.34 6.67 -2.49
N ARG A 64 2.37 6.23 -1.69
CA ARG A 64 2.61 5.47 -0.46
C ARG A 64 3.19 4.08 -0.76
N GLU A 65 2.70 3.39 -1.78
CA GLU A 65 3.20 2.08 -2.19
C GLU A 65 4.65 2.16 -2.68
N LEU A 66 5.01 3.20 -3.43
CA LEU A 66 6.39 3.49 -3.81
C LEU A 66 7.28 3.69 -2.58
N ALA A 67 6.86 4.51 -1.63
CA ALA A 67 7.61 4.72 -0.40
C ALA A 67 7.82 3.42 0.40
N VAL A 68 6.80 2.57 0.48
CA VAL A 68 6.91 1.23 1.11
C VAL A 68 7.93 0.38 0.36
N THR A 69 7.93 0.40 -0.97
CA THR A 69 8.86 -0.40 -1.79
C THR A 69 10.30 0.09 -1.61
N ILE A 70 10.54 1.40 -1.55
CA ILE A 70 11.87 1.96 -1.27
C ILE A 70 12.34 1.54 0.13
N ARG A 71 11.45 1.59 1.12
CA ARG A 71 11.75 1.13 2.48
C ARG A 71 12.11 -0.35 2.50
N GLN A 72 11.35 -1.20 1.81
CA GLN A 72 11.65 -2.63 1.68
C GLN A 72 13.02 -2.88 1.04
N ALA A 73 13.35 -2.14 -0.03
CA ALA A 73 14.65 -2.24 -0.67
C ALA A 73 15.79 -1.84 0.29
N ARG A 74 15.59 -0.78 1.07
CA ARG A 74 16.54 -0.33 2.09
C ARG A 74 16.74 -1.37 3.20
N GLU A 75 15.65 -1.90 3.74
CA GLU A 75 15.67 -2.96 4.75
C GLU A 75 16.38 -4.21 4.23
N GLN A 76 16.11 -4.58 2.99
CA GLN A 76 16.78 -5.71 2.34
C GLN A 76 18.29 -5.49 2.23
N ALA A 77 18.73 -4.29 1.81
CA ALA A 77 20.16 -3.95 1.73
C ALA A 77 20.87 -4.09 3.08
N ILE A 78 20.23 -3.62 4.14
CA ILE A 78 20.77 -3.70 5.52
C ILE A 78 20.80 -5.15 6.02
N LEU A 79 19.69 -5.89 5.85
CA LEU A 79 19.57 -7.26 6.35
C LEU A 79 20.53 -8.23 5.66
N THR A 80 20.73 -8.06 4.35
CA THR A 80 21.62 -8.93 3.57
C THR A 80 23.06 -8.42 3.54
N SER A 81 23.31 -7.19 4.05
CA SER A 81 24.60 -6.49 3.95
C SER A 81 25.13 -6.43 2.50
N THR A 82 24.23 -6.35 1.52
CA THR A 82 24.56 -6.28 0.09
C THR A 82 23.93 -5.06 -0.55
N HIS A 83 24.53 -4.62 -1.67
CA HIS A 83 23.90 -3.57 -2.47
C HIS A 83 22.55 -4.01 -2.99
N THR A 84 21.59 -3.10 -2.95
CA THR A 84 20.24 -3.32 -3.49
C THR A 84 19.90 -2.16 -4.40
N GLY A 85 19.37 -2.45 -5.58
CA GLY A 85 18.91 -1.43 -6.50
C GLY A 85 17.40 -1.39 -6.57
N LEU A 86 16.84 -0.22 -6.81
CA LEU A 86 15.46 -0.06 -7.23
C LEU A 86 15.46 0.50 -8.66
N ARG A 87 14.68 -0.11 -9.53
CA ARG A 87 14.59 0.25 -10.94
C ARG A 87 13.20 0.77 -11.24
N PHE A 88 13.13 1.86 -12.00
CA PHE A 88 11.91 2.51 -12.44
C PHE A 88 11.87 2.59 -13.95
N ASP A 89 10.92 1.95 -14.59
CA ASP A 89 10.56 2.17 -15.99
C ASP A 89 9.49 3.26 -16.03
N ILE A 90 9.91 4.49 -16.30
CA ILE A 90 9.02 5.66 -16.26
C ILE A 90 7.92 5.54 -17.30
N HIS A 91 8.26 5.05 -18.51
CA HIS A 91 7.31 4.95 -19.60
C HIS A 91 6.24 3.89 -19.37
N ARG A 92 6.61 2.74 -18.81
CA ARG A 92 5.68 1.64 -18.51
C ARG A 92 4.99 1.77 -17.17
N GLY A 93 5.44 2.69 -16.31
CA GLY A 93 4.95 2.83 -14.94
C GLY A 93 5.25 1.60 -14.09
N GLU A 94 6.37 0.93 -14.34
CA GLU A 94 6.77 -0.28 -13.64
C GLU A 94 8.01 -0.03 -12.78
N TYR A 95 8.11 -0.75 -11.67
CA TYR A 95 9.28 -0.67 -10.80
C TYR A 95 9.53 -2.01 -10.12
N TRP A 96 10.80 -2.28 -9.79
CA TRP A 96 11.21 -3.54 -9.15
C TRP A 96 12.51 -3.39 -8.39
N ILE A 97 12.73 -4.27 -7.44
CA ILE A 97 13.95 -4.35 -6.65
C ILE A 97 14.92 -5.34 -7.32
N VAL A 98 16.20 -5.00 -7.36
CA VAL A 98 17.29 -5.87 -7.79
C VAL A 98 18.30 -6.03 -6.66
N LEU A 99 18.75 -7.26 -6.41
CA LEU A 99 19.74 -7.57 -5.39
C LEU A 99 21.11 -7.77 -6.02
N GLY A 100 22.15 -7.37 -5.31
CA GLY A 100 23.53 -7.56 -5.72
C GLY A 100 24.25 -6.24 -6.05
N LYS A 101 25.58 -6.32 -6.18
CA LYS A 101 26.45 -5.18 -6.45
C LYS A 101 26.15 -4.62 -7.86
N PRO A 102 26.12 -3.28 -8.06
CA PRO A 102 26.03 -2.71 -9.38
C PRO A 102 27.29 -3.03 -10.20
N ASP A 103 27.14 -3.19 -11.50
CA ASP A 103 28.28 -3.37 -12.39
C ASP A 103 29.19 -2.15 -12.37
N GLU A 104 30.51 -2.39 -12.36
CA GLU A 104 31.52 -1.34 -12.43
C GLU A 104 31.44 -0.65 -13.80
N GLY A 105 31.01 0.60 -13.81
CA GLY A 105 30.87 1.41 -15.03
C GLY A 105 29.44 1.89 -15.32
N THR A 106 28.45 1.39 -14.60
CA THR A 106 27.08 1.90 -14.70
C THR A 106 26.92 3.12 -13.80
N ASN A 107 26.61 4.28 -14.39
CA ASN A 107 26.24 5.47 -13.62
C ASN A 107 25.07 5.10 -12.70
N SER A 108 25.19 5.48 -11.42
CA SER A 108 24.27 5.06 -10.34
C SER A 108 22.80 5.41 -10.57
N PHE A 109 22.50 6.30 -11.52
CA PHE A 109 21.17 6.86 -11.73
C PHE A 109 20.56 6.57 -13.10
N PHE A 110 21.37 6.42 -14.14
CA PHE A 110 20.86 6.26 -15.50
C PHE A 110 21.32 4.93 -16.09
N ILE A 111 20.38 4.08 -16.42
CA ILE A 111 20.64 2.85 -17.16
C ILE A 111 20.16 3.12 -18.60
N GLU A 112 21.06 3.69 -19.41
CA GLU A 112 20.85 3.78 -20.84
C GLU A 112 20.96 2.38 -21.44
N SER A 113 19.87 1.63 -21.40
CA SER A 113 19.82 0.32 -22.01
C SER A 113 18.56 0.16 -22.84
N SER A 114 18.72 0.37 -24.13
CA SER A 114 17.89 -0.25 -25.15
C SER A 114 17.94 -1.80 -25.07
N THR A 115 18.83 -2.34 -24.26
CA THR A 115 19.04 -3.78 -24.02
C THR A 115 18.84 -4.05 -22.53
N GLY A 116 17.67 -3.77 -22.00
CA GLY A 116 17.28 -3.93 -20.60
C GLY A 116 17.38 -5.35 -20.02
N LEU A 117 18.39 -6.13 -20.38
CA LEU A 117 18.51 -7.54 -20.06
C LEU A 117 19.86 -7.96 -19.49
N GLN A 118 20.82 -7.06 -19.33
CA GLN A 118 22.14 -7.43 -18.81
C GLN A 118 22.48 -6.78 -17.47
N GLU A 119 21.55 -6.86 -16.51
CA GLU A 119 21.99 -6.96 -15.11
C GLU A 119 22.37 -8.43 -14.87
N LEU A 120 23.39 -8.90 -15.59
CA LEU A 120 23.92 -10.25 -15.46
C LEU A 120 24.41 -10.43 -14.02
N GLY A 121 23.73 -11.29 -13.27
CA GLY A 121 24.10 -11.66 -11.91
C GLY A 121 23.29 -11.01 -10.78
N ARG A 122 22.33 -10.12 -11.09
CA ARG A 122 21.45 -9.53 -10.07
C ARG A 122 20.09 -10.23 -10.04
N GLU A 123 19.69 -10.67 -8.87
CA GLU A 123 18.37 -11.28 -8.66
C GLU A 123 17.29 -10.22 -8.69
N ARG A 124 16.26 -10.41 -9.52
CA ARG A 124 15.08 -9.54 -9.55
C ARG A 124 14.03 -10.03 -8.57
N LEU A 125 13.57 -9.12 -7.72
CA LEU A 125 12.35 -9.34 -6.97
C LEU A 125 11.12 -8.95 -7.80
N THR A 126 9.95 -9.21 -7.25
CA THR A 126 8.67 -9.01 -7.93
C THR A 126 8.55 -7.62 -8.55
N ARG A 127 8.27 -7.58 -9.86
CA ARG A 127 7.95 -6.35 -10.58
C ARG A 127 6.55 -5.87 -10.19
N ARG A 128 6.44 -4.60 -9.90
CA ARG A 128 5.20 -3.89 -9.57
C ARG A 128 4.89 -2.86 -10.64
N ARG A 129 3.63 -2.49 -10.74
CA ARG A 129 3.17 -1.48 -11.67
C ARG A 129 2.32 -0.46 -10.94
N LEU A 130 2.40 0.80 -11.36
CA LEU A 130 1.49 1.84 -10.88
C LEU A 130 0.02 1.48 -11.17
N PRO A 131 -0.91 1.89 -10.32
CA PRO A 131 -2.34 1.71 -10.56
C PRO A 131 -2.78 2.34 -11.89
N ARG A 132 -3.88 1.84 -12.44
CA ARG A 132 -4.47 2.42 -13.66
C ARG A 132 -4.77 3.90 -13.46
N GLY A 133 -4.44 4.71 -14.45
CA GLY A 133 -4.64 6.15 -14.42
C GLY A 133 -3.58 6.94 -13.66
N VAL A 134 -2.54 6.29 -13.11
CA VAL A 134 -1.41 6.96 -12.50
C VAL A 134 -0.15 6.70 -13.33
N ARG A 135 0.63 7.74 -13.56
CA ARG A 135 1.89 7.68 -14.32
C ARG A 135 2.98 8.48 -13.63
N PHE A 136 4.22 8.14 -13.88
CA PHE A 136 5.34 9.01 -13.54
C PHE A 136 5.35 10.22 -14.47
N VAL A 137 5.65 11.38 -13.91
CA VAL A 137 6.02 12.58 -14.67
C VAL A 137 7.52 12.54 -14.91
N ASP A 138 8.28 12.47 -13.82
CA ASP A 138 9.73 12.37 -13.82
C ASP A 138 10.26 11.84 -12.49
N LEU A 139 11.56 11.55 -12.47
CA LEU A 139 12.35 11.31 -11.26
C LEU A 139 13.50 12.31 -11.22
N GLU A 140 13.62 13.04 -10.13
CA GLU A 140 14.63 14.07 -9.93
C GLU A 140 15.58 13.68 -8.79
N PHE A 141 16.89 13.65 -9.06
CA PHE A 141 17.95 13.40 -8.07
C PHE A 141 18.76 14.65 -7.75
N SER A 142 18.79 15.60 -8.66
CA SER A 142 19.37 16.95 -8.50
C SER A 142 18.80 17.87 -9.56
N ARG A 143 19.10 19.16 -9.50
CA ARG A 143 18.64 20.14 -10.50
C ARG A 143 19.04 19.76 -11.93
N ASP A 144 20.18 19.09 -12.10
CA ASP A 144 20.73 18.70 -13.39
C ASP A 144 20.46 17.24 -13.76
N ALA A 145 19.81 16.48 -12.86
CA ALA A 145 19.52 15.07 -13.01
C ALA A 145 18.03 14.80 -12.87
N ILE A 146 17.27 15.25 -13.88
CA ILE A 146 15.82 15.05 -14.03
C ILE A 146 15.60 14.06 -15.17
N PHE A 147 14.89 12.99 -14.89
CA PHE A 147 14.61 11.91 -15.84
C PHE A 147 13.10 11.82 -16.11
N PRO A 148 12.63 12.40 -17.23
CA PRO A 148 11.21 12.35 -17.61
C PRO A 148 10.82 11.04 -18.30
N SER A 149 11.80 10.22 -18.71
CA SER A 149 11.56 8.97 -19.41
C SER A 149 12.74 8.02 -19.25
N GLY A 150 12.56 6.77 -19.66
CA GLY A 150 13.61 5.76 -19.66
C GLY A 150 13.61 4.87 -18.41
N LEU A 151 14.69 4.11 -18.29
CA LEU A 151 14.93 3.24 -17.15
C LEU A 151 15.87 3.94 -16.17
N VAL A 152 15.39 4.21 -14.99
CA VAL A 152 16.13 4.93 -13.94
C VAL A 152 16.41 4.01 -12.76
N GLY A 153 17.63 4.08 -12.22
CA GLY A 153 18.07 3.28 -11.09
C GLY A 153 18.33 4.11 -9.84
N LEU A 154 17.92 3.57 -8.69
CA LEU A 154 18.28 4.07 -7.37
C LEU A 154 19.09 2.98 -6.69
N GLU A 155 20.38 3.23 -6.41
CA GLU A 155 21.25 2.28 -5.74
C GLU A 155 21.31 2.57 -4.23
N ILE A 156 21.12 1.51 -3.46
CA ILE A 156 21.10 1.52 -2.00
C ILE A 156 22.32 0.74 -1.51
N THR A 157 23.15 1.38 -0.70
CA THR A 157 24.33 0.75 -0.10
C THR A 157 23.94 -0.27 0.99
N PRO A 158 24.83 -1.19 1.38
CA PRO A 158 24.60 -2.11 2.50
C PRO A 158 24.29 -1.41 3.83
N MET A 159 24.64 -0.15 3.97
CA MET A 159 24.30 0.68 5.14
C MET A 159 22.90 1.29 5.03
N GLY A 160 22.17 1.03 3.94
CA GLY A 160 20.85 1.61 3.70
C GLY A 160 20.86 3.08 3.28
N VAL A 161 21.99 3.59 2.82
CA VAL A 161 22.14 4.97 2.31
C VAL A 161 21.98 4.96 0.80
N PHE A 162 21.27 5.95 0.26
CA PHE A 162 21.06 6.17 -1.16
C PHE A 162 20.91 7.66 -1.47
N SER A 163 20.91 8.02 -2.74
CA SER A 163 20.72 9.42 -3.15
C SER A 163 19.30 9.88 -2.88
N SER A 164 19.17 11.07 -2.28
CA SER A 164 17.86 11.70 -2.12
C SER A 164 17.24 11.98 -3.50
N CYS A 165 15.94 11.80 -3.60
CA CYS A 165 15.23 12.00 -4.86
C CYS A 165 13.81 12.52 -4.64
N SER A 166 13.27 13.16 -5.66
CA SER A 166 11.84 13.48 -5.78
C SER A 166 11.25 12.68 -6.93
N MET A 167 10.08 12.12 -6.71
CA MET A 167 9.31 11.38 -7.70
C MET A 167 7.98 12.08 -7.92
N HIS A 168 7.72 12.51 -9.13
CA HIS A 168 6.50 13.20 -9.49
C HIS A 168 5.54 12.24 -10.18
N LEU A 169 4.34 12.17 -9.64
CA LEU A 169 3.25 11.31 -10.11
C LEU A 169 2.07 12.18 -10.51
N VAL A 170 1.37 11.78 -11.55
CA VAL A 170 0.16 12.44 -12.02
C VAL A 170 -0.93 11.42 -12.30
N ASN A 171 -2.18 11.82 -12.10
CA ASN A 171 -3.34 11.02 -12.45
C ASN A 171 -4.02 11.48 -13.76
N GLU A 172 -5.14 10.85 -14.11
CA GLU A 172 -5.94 11.17 -15.31
C GLU A 172 -6.59 12.56 -15.25
N ASP A 173 -6.77 13.14 -14.06
CA ASP A 173 -7.35 14.47 -13.83
C ASP A 173 -6.28 15.57 -13.74
N ASP A 174 -5.05 15.29 -14.16
CA ASP A 174 -3.87 16.16 -14.06
C ASP A 174 -3.56 16.64 -12.62
N SER A 175 -4.07 15.91 -11.61
CA SER A 175 -3.64 16.15 -10.24
C SER A 175 -2.28 15.50 -10.02
N GLU A 176 -1.37 16.24 -9.40
CA GLU A 176 0.01 15.80 -9.17
C GLU A 176 0.28 15.58 -7.69
N VAL A 177 1.20 14.67 -7.41
CA VAL A 177 1.75 14.42 -6.08
C VAL A 177 3.25 14.20 -6.21
N THR A 178 4.01 14.86 -5.34
CA THR A 178 5.46 14.69 -5.21
C THR A 178 5.76 13.81 -4.00
N LEU A 179 6.45 12.70 -4.22
CA LEU A 179 7.09 11.90 -3.17
C LEU A 179 8.56 12.28 -3.09
N ARG A 180 8.95 12.97 -2.03
CA ARG A 180 10.35 13.32 -1.74
C ARG A 180 10.93 12.33 -0.74
N VAL A 181 12.08 11.79 -1.08
CA VAL A 181 12.80 10.81 -0.26
C VAL A 181 14.17 11.33 0.12
N ASN A 182 14.45 11.38 1.41
CA ASN A 182 15.79 11.65 1.91
C ASN A 182 16.54 10.33 2.07
N GLY A 183 17.49 10.07 1.20
CA GLY A 183 18.23 8.81 1.15
C GLY A 183 19.22 8.58 2.28
N LEU A 184 19.65 9.64 2.98
CA LEU A 184 20.55 9.53 4.13
C LEU A 184 19.78 9.06 5.37
N VAL A 185 18.67 9.71 5.67
CA VAL A 185 17.85 9.44 6.86
C VAL A 185 16.80 8.38 6.58
N GLY A 186 16.31 8.29 5.34
CA GLY A 186 15.22 7.40 4.95
C GLY A 186 13.83 7.94 5.31
N THR A 187 13.67 9.26 5.32
CA THR A 187 12.38 9.92 5.53
C THR A 187 11.65 10.14 4.21
N PHE A 188 10.32 10.07 4.27
CA PHE A 188 9.43 10.21 3.12
C PHE A 188 8.48 11.37 3.39
N ASN A 189 8.46 12.34 2.50
CA ASN A 189 7.56 13.48 2.55
C ASN A 189 6.67 13.49 1.30
N TYR A 190 5.39 13.81 1.50
CA TYR A 190 4.40 13.87 0.44
C TYR A 190 3.92 15.30 0.29
N TYR A 191 3.91 15.79 -0.93
CA TYR A 191 3.44 17.12 -1.25
C TYR A 191 2.37 17.03 -2.33
N ASP A 192 1.32 17.83 -2.21
CA ASP A 192 0.34 18.01 -3.28
C ASP A 192 0.95 18.94 -4.35
N GLY A 193 0.83 18.54 -5.62
CA GLY A 193 1.41 19.23 -6.76
C GLY A 193 2.87 18.89 -7.02
N TYR A 194 3.42 19.49 -8.09
CA TYR A 194 4.82 19.37 -8.47
C TYR A 194 5.71 20.23 -7.55
N GLN A 195 6.64 19.60 -6.86
CA GLN A 195 7.60 20.25 -5.99
C GLN A 195 9.00 19.82 -6.37
N PRO A 196 9.81 20.68 -7.02
CA PRO A 196 11.16 20.34 -7.40
C PRO A 196 12.02 20.02 -6.17
N LEU A 197 13.07 19.22 -6.37
CA LEU A 197 14.02 18.90 -5.32
C LEU A 197 14.85 20.15 -5.02
N ASP A 198 14.40 20.96 -4.07
CA ASP A 198 15.24 22.05 -3.56
C ASP A 198 16.45 21.42 -2.87
N VAL A 199 17.61 21.69 -3.41
CA VAL A 199 18.85 21.42 -2.69
C VAL A 199 18.74 22.16 -1.35
N PHE A 200 18.87 21.45 -0.24
CA PHE A 200 18.85 22.00 1.10
C PHE A 200 19.72 23.26 1.14
N GLU A 201 19.13 24.42 0.96
CA GLU A 201 19.66 25.61 1.60
C GLU A 201 19.20 25.52 3.05
N PRO A 202 20.11 25.33 4.01
CA PRO A 202 19.77 25.55 5.40
C PRO A 202 19.38 27.03 5.48
N THR A 203 18.09 27.31 5.55
CA THR A 203 17.61 28.64 5.93
C THR A 203 18.08 28.90 7.35
N LEU A 204 19.32 29.33 7.46
CA LEU A 204 19.78 30.09 8.61
C LEU A 204 19.06 31.43 8.54
N THR A 205 17.81 31.45 8.98
CA THR A 205 17.19 32.73 9.36
C THR A 205 17.84 33.17 10.66
N PRO A 206 18.73 34.16 10.65
CA PRO A 206 19.16 34.78 11.90
C PRO A 206 17.95 35.53 12.47
N LYS A 207 17.62 35.21 13.72
CA LYS A 207 16.79 36.04 14.57
C LYS A 207 17.54 37.22 15.08
#